data_91804fb202722e1b6d9257c12519adfb
#
_entry.id   91804fb202722e1b6d9257c12519adfb
#
_cell.length_a   1.000
_cell.length_b   1.000
_cell.length_c   1.000
_cell.angle_alpha   90.00
_cell.angle_beta   90.00
_cell.angle_gamma   90.00
#
_symmetry.space_group_name_H-M   'P 1'
#
loop_
_entity.id
_entity.type
_entity.pdbx_description
1 polymer ?
#
loop_
_entity_poly.entity_id
_entity_poly.type
_entity_poly.pdbx_seq_one_letter_code
_entity_poly.pdbx_strand_id
1 'polypeptide(L)'
;LPEDISFINAHGTATVYNDEMESKAIHLAGLAAVPVNSLKPYFGHTLGASGIIETILCIEQLKEGRYYGTLGYETLGVPMPITVYTTHQPMPMKCCIKTASGFGGCNAALVLSLPDAHLKQKVNLQATDKASAPSVCKAVVESGNMVTIRPGAVESKGTTVFSSSETDFAPFIREAYKHLGENNMKFYKMDNLCKLG
;
A
#
# COMPACT_ATOMS: atom_id res chain seq x y z
N LEU A 1 -16.05 -2.78 13.55
CA LEU A 1 -16.92 -3.88 13.05
C LEU A 1 -16.98 -3.80 11.53
N PRO A 2 -17.36 -4.90 10.81
CA PRO A 2 -17.52 -4.91 9.35
C PRO A 2 -18.39 -3.77 8.80
N GLU A 3 -19.48 -3.44 9.49
CA GLU A 3 -20.39 -2.35 9.14
C GLU A 3 -19.81 -0.94 9.27
N ASP A 4 -18.66 -0.80 9.89
CA ASP A 4 -17.94 0.48 9.98
C ASP A 4 -16.96 0.68 8.80
N ILE A 5 -16.62 -0.41 8.10
CA ILE A 5 -15.70 -0.38 6.98
C ILE A 5 -16.44 0.10 5.72
N SER A 6 -16.07 1.25 5.21
CA SER A 6 -16.69 1.84 4.02
C SER A 6 -16.21 1.18 2.74
N PHE A 7 -14.92 0.86 2.67
CA PHE A 7 -14.33 0.13 1.54
C PHE A 7 -13.00 -0.54 1.92
N ILE A 8 -12.57 -1.44 1.07
CA ILE A 8 -11.25 -2.07 1.12
C ILE A 8 -10.48 -1.66 -0.14
N ASN A 9 -9.29 -1.13 0.02
CA ASN A 9 -8.35 -0.97 -1.07
C ASN A 9 -7.39 -2.17 -1.06
N ALA A 10 -7.61 -3.10 -1.98
CA ALA A 10 -6.82 -4.30 -2.10
C ALA A 10 -5.43 -4.01 -2.68
N HIS A 11 -4.48 -4.89 -2.43
CA HIS A 11 -3.22 -4.90 -3.19
C HIS A 11 -3.50 -5.08 -4.68
N GLY A 12 -4.36 -6.05 -5.05
CA GLY A 12 -5.03 -6.15 -6.34
C GLY A 12 -4.11 -5.97 -7.55
N THR A 13 -3.30 -6.99 -7.83
CA THR A 13 -2.29 -6.95 -8.90
C THR A 13 -2.77 -7.53 -10.23
N ALA A 14 -4.02 -8.00 -10.31
CA ALA A 14 -4.57 -8.75 -11.43
C ALA A 14 -3.78 -10.04 -11.73
N THR A 15 -3.20 -10.63 -10.70
CA THR A 15 -2.53 -11.92 -10.77
C THR A 15 -3.34 -12.98 -10.03
N VAL A 16 -3.44 -14.18 -10.60
CA VAL A 16 -4.32 -15.25 -10.10
C VAL A 16 -4.12 -15.51 -8.61
N TYR A 17 -2.89 -15.76 -8.19
CA TYR A 17 -2.61 -16.18 -6.81
C TYR A 17 -2.81 -15.06 -5.79
N ASN A 18 -2.41 -13.83 -6.12
CA ASN A 18 -2.60 -12.71 -5.21
C ASN A 18 -4.08 -12.39 -5.02
N ASP A 19 -4.81 -12.25 -6.10
CA ASP A 19 -6.21 -11.84 -6.04
C ASP A 19 -7.09 -12.94 -5.42
N GLU A 20 -6.76 -14.22 -5.69
CA GLU A 20 -7.39 -15.35 -5.00
C GLU A 20 -7.14 -15.33 -3.49
N MET A 21 -5.89 -15.10 -3.07
CA MET A 21 -5.53 -14.99 -1.67
C MET A 21 -6.28 -13.86 -0.98
N GLU A 22 -6.32 -12.66 -1.59
CA GLU A 22 -7.00 -11.51 -1.01
C GLU A 22 -8.51 -11.74 -0.91
N SER A 23 -9.15 -12.32 -1.94
CA SER A 23 -10.58 -12.64 -1.88
C SER A 23 -10.92 -13.60 -0.75
N LYS A 24 -10.10 -14.63 -0.53
CA LYS A 24 -10.24 -15.55 0.61
C LYS A 24 -10.05 -14.85 1.96
N ALA A 25 -9.05 -13.98 2.08
CA ALA A 25 -8.78 -13.23 3.29
C ALA A 25 -9.95 -12.29 3.65
N ILE A 26 -10.52 -11.60 2.67
CA ILE A 26 -11.68 -10.72 2.83
C ILE A 26 -12.89 -11.53 3.35
N HIS A 27 -13.13 -12.71 2.79
CA HIS A 27 -14.19 -13.61 3.25
C HIS A 27 -13.97 -14.11 4.67
N LEU A 28 -12.75 -14.58 4.99
CA LEU A 28 -12.41 -15.06 6.33
C LEU A 28 -12.52 -13.95 7.39
N ALA A 29 -12.28 -12.70 7.01
CA ALA A 29 -12.47 -11.54 7.88
C ALA A 29 -13.94 -11.13 8.06
N GLY A 30 -14.89 -11.79 7.38
CA GLY A 30 -16.30 -11.42 7.40
C GLY A 30 -16.63 -10.12 6.65
N LEU A 31 -15.79 -9.72 5.67
CA LEU A 31 -15.85 -8.45 4.96
C LEU A 31 -16.34 -8.59 3.51
N ALA A 32 -16.92 -9.71 3.12
CA ALA A 32 -17.33 -10.01 1.75
C ALA A 32 -18.33 -9.00 1.15
N ALA A 33 -19.16 -8.38 1.99
CA ALA A 33 -20.14 -7.36 1.58
C ALA A 33 -19.53 -5.95 1.44
N VAL A 34 -18.31 -5.74 1.91
CA VAL A 34 -17.64 -4.43 1.84
C VAL A 34 -17.11 -4.20 0.43
N PRO A 35 -17.36 -3.03 -0.19
CA PRO A 35 -16.82 -2.72 -1.51
C PRO A 35 -15.28 -2.78 -1.54
N VAL A 36 -14.74 -3.40 -2.59
CA VAL A 36 -13.30 -3.57 -2.80
C VAL A 36 -12.87 -2.83 -4.04
N ASN A 37 -11.79 -2.06 -3.97
CA ASN A 37 -11.17 -1.50 -5.16
C ASN A 37 -9.68 -1.83 -5.25
N SER A 38 -9.15 -1.73 -6.47
CA SER A 38 -7.72 -1.60 -6.73
C SER A 38 -7.49 -0.38 -7.61
N LEU A 39 -6.53 0.43 -7.23
CA LEU A 39 -6.21 1.67 -7.96
C LEU A 39 -4.99 1.51 -8.89
N LYS A 40 -4.34 0.34 -8.88
CA LYS A 40 -3.21 0.05 -9.76
C LYS A 40 -3.49 0.26 -11.26
N PRO A 41 -4.69 0.00 -11.78
CA PRO A 41 -4.96 0.27 -13.20
C PRO A 41 -4.79 1.73 -13.62
N TYR A 42 -4.84 2.70 -12.69
CA TYR A 42 -4.67 4.12 -13.01
C TYR A 42 -3.21 4.55 -13.17
N PHE A 43 -2.28 3.93 -12.46
CA PHE A 43 -0.88 4.39 -12.41
C PHE A 43 0.15 3.24 -12.43
N GLY A 44 -0.29 2.01 -12.56
CA GLY A 44 0.55 0.82 -12.55
C GLY A 44 0.93 0.33 -11.15
N HIS A 45 1.69 -0.75 -11.10
CA HIS A 45 2.25 -1.27 -9.86
C HIS A 45 3.57 -0.57 -9.56
N THR A 46 3.56 0.35 -8.63
CA THR A 46 4.73 1.16 -8.26
C THR A 46 5.67 0.48 -7.26
N LEU A 47 5.56 -0.84 -7.13
CA LEU A 47 6.44 -1.71 -6.30
C LEU A 47 6.56 -1.21 -4.86
N GLY A 48 7.75 -0.84 -4.40
CA GLY A 48 7.96 -0.37 -3.03
C GLY A 48 7.16 0.87 -2.65
N ALA A 49 6.84 1.74 -3.63
CA ALA A 49 6.01 2.92 -3.40
C ALA A 49 4.50 2.63 -3.39
N SER A 50 4.06 1.43 -3.81
CA SER A 50 2.67 1.08 -3.99
C SER A 50 1.84 1.27 -2.72
N GLY A 51 2.34 0.78 -1.60
CA GLY A 51 1.65 0.88 -0.32
C GLY A 51 1.38 2.31 0.11
N ILE A 52 2.35 3.21 -0.03
CA ILE A 52 2.19 4.61 0.40
C ILE A 52 1.31 5.41 -0.57
N ILE A 53 1.47 5.25 -1.88
CA ILE A 53 0.64 5.95 -2.88
C ILE A 53 -0.83 5.56 -2.69
N GLU A 54 -1.11 4.28 -2.59
CA GLU A 54 -2.47 3.78 -2.40
C GLU A 54 -3.05 4.19 -1.04
N THR A 55 -2.23 4.28 0.02
CA THR A 55 -2.64 4.80 1.33
C THR A 55 -3.06 6.27 1.24
N ILE A 56 -2.30 7.11 0.54
CA ILE A 56 -2.65 8.52 0.31
C ILE A 56 -3.99 8.61 -0.42
N LEU A 57 -4.20 7.82 -1.46
CA LEU A 57 -5.46 7.78 -2.20
C LEU A 57 -6.63 7.27 -1.35
N CYS A 58 -6.40 6.34 -0.41
CA CYS A 58 -7.41 5.95 0.57
C CYS A 58 -7.82 7.12 1.47
N ILE A 59 -6.85 7.90 1.94
CA ILE A 59 -7.11 9.09 2.75
C ILE A 59 -7.92 10.12 1.97
N GLU A 60 -7.59 10.35 0.71
CA GLU A 60 -8.34 11.29 -0.14
C GLU A 60 -9.77 10.79 -0.40
N GLN A 61 -9.99 9.50 -0.67
CA GLN A 61 -11.33 8.92 -0.79
C GLN A 61 -12.16 9.16 0.49
N LEU A 62 -11.56 8.95 1.67
CA LEU A 62 -12.23 9.18 2.96
C LEU A 62 -12.61 10.65 3.13
N LYS A 63 -11.70 11.59 2.81
CA LYS A 63 -11.94 13.03 2.93
C LYS A 63 -12.99 13.54 1.96
N GLU A 64 -12.95 13.07 0.71
CA GLU A 64 -13.90 13.46 -0.33
C GLU A 64 -15.28 12.83 -0.16
N GLY A 65 -15.42 11.79 0.67
CA GLY A 65 -16.65 11.01 0.75
C GLY A 65 -16.99 10.32 -0.56
N ARG A 66 -15.97 9.83 -1.28
CA ARG A 66 -16.12 9.30 -2.63
C ARG A 66 -15.33 8.01 -2.83
N TYR A 67 -16.01 6.96 -3.25
CA TYR A 67 -15.37 5.72 -3.65
C TYR A 67 -14.77 5.86 -5.05
N TYR A 68 -13.53 5.46 -5.23
CA TYR A 68 -12.89 5.40 -6.54
C TYR A 68 -13.06 4.00 -7.15
N GLY A 69 -13.71 3.93 -8.31
CA GLY A 69 -13.97 2.68 -9.01
C GLY A 69 -12.69 2.03 -9.52
N THR A 70 -12.73 0.72 -9.67
CA THR A 70 -11.63 -0.05 -10.28
C THR A 70 -11.70 0.05 -11.80
N LEU A 71 -10.69 0.68 -12.40
CA LEU A 71 -10.62 0.81 -13.86
C LEU A 71 -10.35 -0.55 -14.50
N GLY A 72 -11.06 -0.83 -15.60
CA GLY A 72 -10.84 -2.04 -16.41
C GLY A 72 -11.38 -3.34 -15.80
N TYR A 73 -12.12 -3.28 -14.67
CA TYR A 73 -12.80 -4.45 -14.14
C TYR A 73 -14.01 -4.79 -15.01
N GLU A 74 -14.10 -6.03 -15.49
CA GLU A 74 -15.20 -6.54 -16.31
C GLU A 74 -15.93 -7.70 -15.65
N THR A 75 -15.18 -8.68 -15.19
CA THR A 75 -15.73 -9.91 -14.60
C THR A 75 -14.94 -10.36 -13.38
N LEU A 76 -15.63 -11.02 -12.44
CA LEU A 76 -15.00 -11.57 -11.26
C LEU A 76 -14.13 -12.78 -11.65
N GLY A 77 -12.82 -12.65 -11.44
CA GLY A 77 -11.83 -13.70 -11.71
C GLY A 77 -11.32 -14.45 -10.49
N VAL A 78 -11.97 -14.27 -9.32
CA VAL A 78 -11.56 -14.90 -8.05
C VAL A 78 -12.61 -15.88 -7.55
N PRO A 79 -12.22 -16.92 -6.77
CA PRO A 79 -13.14 -17.97 -6.34
C PRO A 79 -14.15 -17.51 -5.29
N MET A 80 -13.76 -16.52 -4.46
CA MET A 80 -14.64 -15.99 -3.43
C MET A 80 -15.26 -14.68 -3.91
N PRO A 81 -16.62 -14.55 -3.92
CA PRO A 81 -17.27 -13.35 -4.42
C PRO A 81 -16.93 -12.12 -3.56
N ILE A 82 -16.54 -11.04 -4.22
CA ILE A 82 -16.31 -9.72 -3.63
C ILE A 82 -17.06 -8.66 -4.43
N THR A 83 -17.39 -7.55 -3.78
CA THR A 83 -18.12 -6.45 -4.40
C THR A 83 -17.15 -5.43 -4.98
N VAL A 84 -17.11 -5.28 -6.32
CA VAL A 84 -16.26 -4.31 -7.01
C VAL A 84 -17.11 -3.36 -7.83
N TYR A 85 -16.92 -2.06 -7.65
CA TYR A 85 -17.55 -1.03 -8.50
C TYR A 85 -16.52 -0.47 -9.48
N THR A 86 -16.98 -0.22 -10.71
CA THR A 86 -16.14 0.33 -11.80
C THR A 86 -16.20 1.85 -11.89
N THR A 87 -17.18 2.47 -11.26
CA THR A 87 -17.44 3.91 -11.34
C THR A 87 -17.08 4.60 -10.03
N HIS A 88 -16.59 5.84 -10.15
CA HIS A 88 -16.47 6.73 -8.99
C HIS A 88 -17.88 7.13 -8.54
N GLN A 89 -18.13 7.01 -7.24
CA GLN A 89 -19.45 7.35 -6.69
C GLN A 89 -19.35 7.95 -5.29
N PRO A 90 -20.25 8.88 -4.93
CA PRO A 90 -20.37 9.33 -3.54
C PRO A 90 -20.71 8.13 -2.64
N MET A 91 -20.06 8.07 -1.48
CA MET A 91 -20.29 7.01 -0.50
C MET A 91 -20.06 7.57 0.89
N PRO A 92 -20.96 7.25 1.87
CA PRO A 92 -20.69 7.61 3.27
C PRO A 92 -19.39 6.95 3.74
N MET A 93 -18.43 7.76 4.17
CA MET A 93 -17.11 7.30 4.58
C MET A 93 -16.95 7.38 6.08
N LYS A 94 -16.47 6.29 6.70
CA LYS A 94 -16.06 6.23 8.11
C LYS A 94 -14.62 5.79 8.22
N CYS A 95 -14.33 4.59 7.76
CA CYS A 95 -12.98 4.05 7.72
C CYS A 95 -12.82 3.11 6.52
N CYS A 96 -11.58 2.82 6.19
CA CYS A 96 -11.26 1.84 5.16
C CYS A 96 -10.12 0.92 5.61
N ILE A 97 -9.97 -0.18 4.90
CA ILE A 97 -8.84 -1.08 5.04
C ILE A 97 -7.99 -0.96 3.77
N LYS A 98 -6.68 -0.82 3.94
CA LYS A 98 -5.69 -0.92 2.88
C LYS A 98 -4.86 -2.18 3.11
N THR A 99 -4.81 -3.07 2.12
CA THR A 99 -3.95 -4.27 2.15
C THR A 99 -2.76 -4.11 1.21
N ALA A 100 -1.64 -4.68 1.56
CA ALA A 100 -0.45 -4.76 0.73
C ALA A 100 0.20 -6.12 0.89
N SER A 101 0.63 -6.70 -0.24
CA SER A 101 1.29 -7.99 -0.27
C SER A 101 2.64 -7.86 -0.96
N GLY A 102 3.71 -8.14 -0.22
CA GLY A 102 5.08 -8.12 -0.73
C GLY A 102 5.61 -9.52 -1.02
N PHE A 103 6.59 -9.61 -1.91
CA PHE A 103 7.29 -10.85 -2.19
C PHE A 103 7.91 -11.44 -0.93
N GLY A 104 7.84 -12.77 -0.80
CA GLY A 104 8.34 -13.47 0.37
C GLY A 104 7.33 -13.58 1.52
N GLY A 105 6.05 -13.24 1.29
CA GLY A 105 4.97 -13.38 2.27
C GLY A 105 4.88 -12.22 3.27
N CYS A 106 5.45 -11.08 2.95
CA CYS A 106 5.33 -9.85 3.75
C CYS A 106 3.98 -9.20 3.48
N ASN A 107 2.95 -9.55 4.23
CA ASN A 107 1.61 -8.99 4.10
C ASN A 107 1.35 -7.94 5.18
N ALA A 108 0.67 -6.87 4.81
CA ALA A 108 0.27 -5.80 5.73
C ALA A 108 -1.19 -5.42 5.49
N ALA A 109 -1.86 -5.04 6.57
CA ALA A 109 -3.18 -4.44 6.53
C ALA A 109 -3.19 -3.19 7.43
N LEU A 110 -3.71 -2.10 6.90
CA LEU A 110 -3.81 -0.82 7.58
C LEU A 110 -5.28 -0.41 7.63
N VAL A 111 -5.74 0.00 8.81
CA VAL A 111 -7.07 0.60 8.99
C VAL A 111 -6.90 2.12 9.09
N LEU A 112 -7.62 2.84 8.26
CA LEU A 112 -7.65 4.31 8.24
C LEU A 112 -9.06 4.77 8.56
N SER A 113 -9.20 5.80 9.39
CA SER A 113 -10.50 6.39 9.74
C SER A 113 -10.45 7.91 9.70
N LEU A 114 -11.61 8.52 9.44
CA LEU A 114 -11.76 9.95 9.68
C LEU A 114 -11.66 10.23 11.18
N PRO A 115 -11.11 11.41 11.59
CA PRO A 115 -10.97 11.75 13.01
C PRO A 115 -12.28 11.69 13.80
N ASP A 116 -13.38 12.09 13.16
CA ASP A 116 -14.71 12.17 13.78
C ASP A 116 -15.58 10.93 13.53
N ALA A 117 -14.99 9.84 13.01
CA ALA A 117 -15.73 8.62 12.75
C ALA A 117 -16.08 7.92 14.06
N HIS A 118 -17.36 7.89 14.40
CA HIS A 118 -17.87 7.07 15.52
C HIS A 118 -17.88 5.60 15.10
N LEU A 119 -16.79 4.89 15.35
CA LEU A 119 -16.67 3.46 15.11
C LEU A 119 -17.26 2.68 16.27
N LYS A 120 -18.02 1.63 15.99
CA LYS A 120 -18.56 0.75 17.03
C LYS A 120 -17.41 -0.07 17.63
N GLN A 121 -16.96 0.33 18.81
CA GLN A 121 -15.93 -0.41 19.53
C GLN A 121 -16.53 -1.65 20.19
N LYS A 122 -16.21 -2.84 19.73
CA LYS A 122 -16.28 -4.04 20.56
C LYS A 122 -14.98 -4.16 21.35
N VAL A 123 -14.97 -3.56 22.54
CA VAL A 123 -13.93 -3.88 23.52
C VAL A 123 -14.30 -5.22 24.15
N ASN A 124 -13.78 -6.31 23.61
CA ASN A 124 -13.61 -7.55 24.33
C ASN A 124 -12.22 -8.09 23.98
N LEU A 125 -11.20 -7.33 24.38
CA LEU A 125 -9.88 -7.88 24.61
C LEU A 125 -9.93 -8.60 25.96
N GLN A 126 -10.49 -9.79 25.98
CA GLN A 126 -10.05 -10.75 26.98
C GLN A 126 -8.60 -11.03 26.64
N ALA A 127 -7.71 -10.47 27.45
CA ALA A 127 -6.31 -10.82 27.44
C ALA A 127 -6.20 -12.30 27.78
N THR A 128 -6.19 -13.15 26.77
CA THR A 128 -5.70 -14.52 26.92
C THR A 128 -4.18 -14.46 26.74
N ASP A 129 -3.54 -14.63 27.89
CA ASP A 129 -2.17 -15.09 28.08
C ASP A 129 -1.06 -14.70 27.11
N LYS A 130 -0.21 -13.79 27.60
CA LYS A 130 1.25 -13.73 27.38
C LYS A 130 1.82 -14.13 26.03
N ALA A 131 1.19 -13.76 24.93
CA ALA A 131 1.94 -13.42 23.74
C ALA A 131 2.32 -11.95 23.89
N SER A 132 3.60 -11.64 23.78
CA SER A 132 4.12 -10.28 23.82
C SER A 132 3.20 -9.37 23.02
N ALA A 133 2.60 -8.38 23.68
CA ALA A 133 1.76 -7.40 23.01
C ALA A 133 2.50 -6.93 21.76
N PRO A 134 1.88 -6.92 20.57
CA PRO A 134 2.51 -6.32 19.42
C PRO A 134 2.88 -4.91 19.85
N SER A 135 4.16 -4.61 19.82
CA SER A 135 4.63 -3.25 20.07
C SER A 135 3.86 -2.37 19.10
N VAL A 136 3.01 -1.50 19.62
CA VAL A 136 2.38 -0.47 18.82
C VAL A 136 3.54 0.36 18.30
N CYS A 137 4.04 0.05 17.11
CA CYS A 137 4.91 0.94 16.38
C CYS A 137 4.07 2.19 16.13
N LYS A 138 4.18 3.17 17.01
CA LYS A 138 3.88 4.55 16.64
C LYS A 138 4.92 4.86 15.56
N ALA A 139 4.54 4.73 14.31
CA ALA A 139 5.25 5.34 13.22
C ALA A 139 5.11 6.86 13.44
N VAL A 140 5.98 7.41 14.25
CA VAL A 140 6.24 8.83 14.24
C VAL A 140 6.95 9.04 12.92
N VAL A 141 6.23 9.60 11.95
CA VAL A 141 6.87 10.24 10.81
C VAL A 141 7.59 11.45 11.39
N GLU A 142 8.76 11.24 11.95
CA GLU A 142 9.68 12.33 12.19
C GLU A 142 9.92 12.97 10.84
N SER A 143 9.64 14.26 10.78
CA SER A 143 9.73 15.12 9.62
C SER A 143 10.90 14.71 8.70
N GLY A 144 10.53 14.00 7.65
CA GLY A 144 11.23 13.76 6.43
C GLY A 144 12.74 13.61 6.44
N ASN A 145 13.22 12.38 6.51
CA ASN A 145 14.37 12.04 5.69
C ASN A 145 13.90 11.95 4.23
N MET A 146 13.63 13.07 3.61
CA MET A 146 13.33 13.11 2.19
C MET A 146 14.64 12.85 1.46
N VAL A 147 14.78 11.67 0.86
CA VAL A 147 15.83 11.37 -0.09
C VAL A 147 15.35 11.86 -1.44
N THR A 148 16.02 12.83 -2.01
CA THR A 148 15.72 13.35 -3.35
C THR A 148 16.76 12.82 -4.31
N ILE A 149 16.32 12.14 -5.35
CA ILE A 149 17.18 11.71 -6.45
C ILE A 149 17.03 12.72 -7.58
N ARG A 150 18.13 13.36 -7.96
CA ARG A 150 18.23 14.24 -9.14
C ARG A 150 19.18 13.62 -10.15
N PRO A 151 19.13 14.00 -11.42
CA PRO A 151 20.15 13.59 -12.36
C PRO A 151 21.55 13.93 -11.82
N GLY A 152 22.37 12.89 -11.64
CA GLY A 152 23.75 13.02 -11.14
C GLY A 152 23.90 13.19 -9.63
N ALA A 153 22.85 13.23 -8.80
CA ALA A 153 22.99 13.40 -7.36
C ALA A 153 21.90 12.71 -6.55
N VAL A 154 22.26 12.23 -5.35
CA VAL A 154 21.34 11.78 -4.30
C VAL A 154 21.52 12.74 -3.12
N GLU A 155 20.43 13.34 -2.68
CA GLU A 155 20.39 14.27 -1.55
C GLU A 155 19.60 13.68 -0.39
N SER A 156 20.09 13.85 0.82
CA SER A 156 19.35 13.54 2.05
C SER A 156 19.36 14.76 2.97
N LYS A 157 18.20 15.18 3.44
CA LYS A 157 18.05 16.40 4.29
C LYS A 157 18.68 17.65 3.68
N GLY A 158 18.60 17.81 2.36
CA GLY A 158 19.20 18.94 1.65
C GLY A 158 20.71 18.89 1.51
N THR A 159 21.36 17.80 1.90
CA THR A 159 22.80 17.59 1.72
C THR A 159 23.01 16.52 0.66
N THR A 160 23.90 16.80 -0.30
CA THR A 160 24.31 15.81 -1.31
C THR A 160 25.11 14.69 -0.63
N VAL A 161 24.56 13.49 -0.63
CA VAL A 161 25.19 12.30 -0.03
C VAL A 161 25.95 11.47 -1.08
N PHE A 162 25.60 11.65 -2.34
CA PHE A 162 26.29 11.02 -3.46
C PHE A 162 26.15 11.88 -4.72
N SER A 163 27.18 11.96 -5.54
CA SER A 163 27.15 12.58 -6.86
C SER A 163 27.96 11.77 -7.87
N SER A 164 27.51 11.75 -9.12
CA SER A 164 28.14 11.07 -10.23
C SER A 164 28.02 11.90 -11.49
N SER A 165 28.96 11.74 -12.43
CA SER A 165 28.90 12.30 -13.77
C SER A 165 27.98 11.52 -14.72
N GLU A 166 27.48 10.37 -14.28
CA GLU A 166 26.56 9.55 -15.06
C GLU A 166 25.21 10.26 -15.25
N THR A 167 24.80 10.40 -16.50
CA THR A 167 23.51 11.01 -16.89
C THR A 167 22.41 9.98 -17.07
N ASP A 168 22.80 8.74 -17.39
CA ASP A 168 21.86 7.64 -17.54
C ASP A 168 21.46 7.06 -16.19
N PHE A 169 20.17 6.91 -15.97
CA PHE A 169 19.61 6.46 -14.69
C PHE A 169 20.19 5.14 -14.19
N ALA A 170 20.28 4.13 -15.05
CA ALA A 170 20.71 2.79 -14.62
C ALA A 170 22.17 2.70 -14.18
N PRO A 171 23.18 3.29 -14.87
CA PRO A 171 24.53 3.41 -14.35
C PRO A 171 24.61 4.24 -13.08
N PHE A 172 23.97 5.41 -13.06
CA PHE A 172 23.95 6.33 -11.92
C PHE A 172 23.47 5.64 -10.63
N ILE A 173 22.33 4.95 -10.69
CA ILE A 173 21.77 4.31 -9.50
C ILE A 173 22.64 3.13 -9.01
N ARG A 174 23.32 2.43 -9.91
CA ARG A 174 24.28 1.37 -9.53
C ARG A 174 25.48 1.93 -8.76
N GLU A 175 26.01 3.07 -9.19
CA GLU A 175 27.10 3.75 -8.48
C GLU A 175 26.65 4.24 -7.12
N ALA A 176 25.47 4.84 -7.03
CA ALA A 176 24.89 5.30 -5.77
C ALA A 176 24.76 4.15 -4.75
N TYR A 177 24.21 3.00 -5.16
CA TYR A 177 24.09 1.84 -4.28
C TYR A 177 25.44 1.25 -3.86
N LYS A 178 26.43 1.24 -4.75
CA LYS A 178 27.80 0.86 -4.38
C LYS A 178 28.38 1.79 -3.31
N HIS A 179 28.17 3.08 -3.48
CA HIS A 179 28.64 4.09 -2.53
C HIS A 179 27.99 3.91 -1.15
N LEU A 180 26.69 3.56 -1.11
CA LEU A 180 25.95 3.31 0.11
C LEU A 180 26.27 1.93 0.76
N GLY A 181 27.16 1.14 0.15
CA GLY A 181 27.56 -0.17 0.69
C GLY A 181 26.58 -1.32 0.40
N GLU A 182 25.57 -1.07 -0.42
CA GLU A 182 24.59 -2.09 -0.79
C GLU A 182 25.16 -3.01 -1.88
N ASN A 183 25.40 -4.27 -1.52
CA ASN A 183 25.93 -5.28 -2.43
C ASN A 183 24.96 -6.45 -2.59
N ASN A 184 23.73 -6.17 -2.98
CA ASN A 184 22.73 -7.21 -3.17
C ASN A 184 22.67 -7.65 -4.63
N MET A 185 23.04 -8.92 -4.89
CA MET A 185 22.98 -9.51 -6.23
C MET A 185 21.60 -9.42 -6.89
N LYS A 186 20.52 -9.40 -6.11
CA LYS A 186 19.15 -9.24 -6.62
C LYS A 186 18.92 -7.84 -7.18
N PHE A 187 19.54 -6.82 -6.61
CA PHE A 187 19.43 -5.43 -7.05
C PHE A 187 19.80 -5.27 -8.54
N TYR A 188 20.87 -5.92 -8.98
CA TYR A 188 21.33 -5.82 -10.37
C TYR A 188 20.42 -6.52 -11.39
N LYS A 189 19.49 -7.36 -10.91
CA LYS A 189 18.47 -8.03 -11.73
C LYS A 189 17.12 -7.31 -11.73
N MET A 190 16.96 -6.29 -10.90
CA MET A 190 15.74 -5.50 -10.84
C MET A 190 15.71 -4.50 -12.00
N ASP A 191 14.52 -4.18 -12.50
CA ASP A 191 14.35 -3.09 -13.45
C ASP A 191 14.52 -1.71 -12.78
N ASN A 192 14.56 -0.66 -13.59
CA ASN A 192 14.81 0.69 -13.08
C ASN A 192 13.71 1.19 -12.13
N LEU A 193 12.48 0.75 -12.31
CA LEU A 193 11.36 1.13 -11.46
C LEU A 193 11.48 0.48 -10.07
N CYS A 194 11.87 -0.81 -10.03
CA CYS A 194 12.11 -1.52 -8.80
C CYS A 194 13.25 -0.93 -7.95
N LYS A 195 14.23 -0.29 -8.60
CA LYS A 195 15.39 0.30 -7.92
C LYS A 195 15.10 1.64 -7.25
N LEU A 196 13.95 2.25 -7.55
CA LEU A 196 13.48 3.47 -6.90
C LEU A 196 12.64 3.21 -5.64
N GLY A 197 12.12 2.00 -5.47
CA GLY A 197 11.34 1.56 -4.29
C GLY A 197 12.21 0.81 -3.28
#